data_249eebbe666b985e39d6be306ce51797
#
_entry.id   249eebbe666b985e39d6be306ce51797
#
_cell.length_a   1.000
_cell.length_b   1.000
_cell.length_c   1.000
_cell.angle_alpha   90.00
_cell.angle_beta   90.00
_cell.angle_gamma   90.00
#
_symmetry.space_group_name_H-M   'P 1'
#
loop_
_entity.id
_entity.type
_entity.pdbx_description
1 polymer ?
#
loop_
_entity_poly.entity_id
_entity_poly.type
_entity_poly.pdbx_seq_one_letter_code
_entity_poly.pdbx_strand_id
1 'polypeptide(L)'
;FSFNVFSNGINNNKLKTIVIDPGHGGKDPGTLGTKRYSKYEKDIALSVSLKLGNYISNSFPDIKVVYTRKEDVFLELNERTRIANKSNADIFISVHCDGFTNSKAYGASVFVMGMSKLKANLDVAMRENAAMYLEDNYKQKYDGFDPKSAESYIVFSLMQNTYLDQSLQLAEYVEEQFAYKANRKSRGVKQAPFYVISRTNMPSILVECGFLTNPKEEDYLQ
;
A
#
# COMPACT_ATOMS: atom_id res chain seq x y z
N PHE A 1 20.50 16.31 3.51
CA PHE A 1 20.01 15.36 4.52
C PHE A 1 20.49 13.96 4.12
N SER A 2 21.47 13.42 4.85
CA SER A 2 21.95 12.06 4.65
C SER A 2 20.93 11.09 5.24
N PHE A 3 20.28 10.29 4.37
CA PHE A 3 19.46 9.16 4.82
C PHE A 3 20.38 8.05 5.34
N ASN A 4 20.78 8.14 6.60
CA ASN A 4 21.28 6.99 7.34
C ASN A 4 20.10 6.22 7.93
N VAL A 5 19.30 5.58 7.08
CA VAL A 5 18.08 4.84 7.48
C VAL A 5 18.41 3.50 8.15
N PHE A 6 19.68 3.02 8.09
CA PHE A 6 20.05 1.68 8.57
C PHE A 6 21.42 1.64 9.24
N SER A 7 21.62 2.43 10.31
CA SER A 7 22.89 2.44 11.02
C SER A 7 22.91 1.63 12.34
N ASN A 8 22.31 0.44 12.37
CA ASN A 8 22.65 -0.53 13.40
C ASN A 8 22.55 -1.96 12.83
N GLY A 9 23.66 -2.47 12.35
CA GLY A 9 23.89 -3.91 12.24
C GLY A 9 23.59 -4.59 10.90
N ILE A 10 23.32 -3.88 9.81
CA ILE A 10 23.17 -4.48 8.48
C ILE A 10 24.14 -3.82 7.50
N ASN A 11 24.83 -4.64 6.74
CA ASN A 11 25.76 -4.26 5.67
C ASN A 11 25.40 -2.92 5.00
N ASN A 12 26.43 -2.13 4.65
CA ASN A 12 26.41 -0.87 3.88
C ASN A 12 25.71 -0.99 2.49
N ASN A 13 24.59 -1.66 2.39
CA ASN A 13 23.82 -1.76 1.16
C ASN A 13 23.01 -0.48 0.96
N LYS A 14 23.57 0.43 0.16
CA LYS A 14 22.91 1.62 -0.35
C LYS A 14 21.59 1.18 -1.01
N LEU A 15 20.46 1.83 -0.68
CA LEU A 15 19.16 1.64 -1.33
C LEU A 15 19.32 1.83 -2.86
N LYS A 16 18.90 0.85 -3.66
CA LYS A 16 19.11 0.80 -5.11
C LYS A 16 17.82 0.75 -5.90
N THR A 17 16.82 0.03 -5.41
CA THR A 17 15.59 -0.21 -6.16
C THR A 17 14.38 -0.06 -5.25
N ILE A 18 13.43 0.78 -5.66
CA ILE A 18 12.13 0.95 -5.01
C ILE A 18 11.05 0.51 -5.99
N VAL A 19 10.13 -0.33 -5.53
CA VAL A 19 8.90 -0.62 -6.27
C VAL A 19 7.76 0.20 -5.68
N ILE A 20 7.06 0.92 -6.57
CA ILE A 20 5.83 1.64 -6.26
C ILE A 20 4.68 0.89 -6.92
N ASP A 21 3.68 0.55 -6.13
CA ASP A 21 2.51 -0.18 -6.54
C ASP A 21 1.26 0.72 -6.46
N PRO A 22 0.82 1.30 -7.58
CA PRO A 22 -0.47 1.98 -7.61
C PRO A 22 -1.59 0.97 -7.41
N GLY A 23 -2.34 1.06 -6.32
CA GLY A 23 -3.45 0.16 -6.02
C GLY A 23 -4.51 0.14 -7.12
N HIS A 24 -5.29 -0.95 -7.19
CA HIS A 24 -6.39 -1.12 -8.14
C HIS A 24 -5.97 -1.00 -9.62
N GLY A 25 -6.89 -0.61 -10.52
CA GLY A 25 -6.63 -0.40 -11.93
C GLY A 25 -7.54 -1.19 -12.87
N GLY A 26 -7.76 -0.67 -14.07
CA GLY A 26 -8.61 -1.27 -15.08
C GLY A 26 -10.04 -1.53 -14.57
N LYS A 27 -10.45 -2.80 -14.51
CA LYS A 27 -11.78 -3.23 -14.03
C LYS A 27 -11.97 -3.11 -12.50
N ASP A 28 -10.90 -2.84 -11.73
CA ASP A 28 -10.97 -2.60 -10.31
C ASP A 28 -10.88 -1.09 -10.02
N PRO A 29 -12.00 -0.41 -9.73
CA PRO A 29 -12.02 1.02 -9.47
C PRO A 29 -11.48 1.40 -8.08
N GLY A 30 -11.42 0.46 -7.13
CA GLY A 30 -11.26 0.77 -5.71
C GLY A 30 -12.45 1.55 -5.14
N THR A 31 -12.21 2.42 -4.20
CA THR A 31 -13.20 3.31 -3.60
C THR A 31 -13.73 4.32 -4.62
N LEU A 32 -15.08 4.41 -4.73
CA LEU A 32 -15.75 5.26 -5.73
C LEU A 32 -15.84 6.75 -5.31
N GLY A 33 -15.40 7.07 -4.10
CA GLY A 33 -15.49 8.43 -3.56
C GLY A 33 -16.93 8.87 -3.26
N THR A 34 -17.13 10.19 -3.23
CA THR A 34 -18.46 10.80 -2.98
C THR A 34 -19.31 10.94 -4.24
N LYS A 35 -18.84 10.51 -5.39
CA LYS A 35 -19.47 10.64 -6.72
C LYS A 35 -19.55 12.08 -7.26
N ARG A 36 -18.78 13.01 -6.67
CA ARG A 36 -18.66 14.39 -7.16
C ARG A 36 -17.65 14.51 -8.31
N TYR A 37 -16.75 13.54 -8.41
CA TYR A 37 -15.70 13.46 -9.42
C TYR A 37 -15.83 12.18 -10.24
N SER A 38 -15.29 12.20 -11.45
CA SER A 38 -15.25 11.04 -12.35
C SER A 38 -14.05 10.13 -12.11
N LYS A 39 -13.11 10.54 -11.26
CA LYS A 39 -11.94 9.76 -10.88
C LYS A 39 -12.22 8.96 -9.62
N TYR A 40 -11.78 7.72 -9.63
CA TYR A 40 -11.86 6.78 -8.53
C TYR A 40 -10.50 6.59 -7.85
N GLU A 41 -10.46 5.76 -6.84
CA GLU A 41 -9.22 5.44 -6.12
C GLU A 41 -8.09 5.02 -7.07
N LYS A 42 -8.36 4.15 -8.04
CA LYS A 42 -7.36 3.69 -9.02
C LYS A 42 -6.64 4.82 -9.76
N ASP A 43 -7.35 5.90 -10.07
CA ASP A 43 -6.82 7.05 -10.80
C ASP A 43 -5.94 7.91 -9.90
N ILE A 44 -6.37 8.10 -8.66
CA ILE A 44 -5.65 8.87 -7.66
C ILE A 44 -4.40 8.12 -7.22
N ALA A 45 -4.52 6.82 -6.92
CA ALA A 45 -3.38 5.96 -6.57
C ALA A 45 -2.31 5.99 -7.69
N LEU A 46 -2.72 5.92 -8.95
CA LEU A 46 -1.81 6.04 -10.09
C LEU A 46 -1.13 7.42 -10.14
N SER A 47 -1.91 8.49 -10.02
CA SER A 47 -1.39 9.86 -10.07
C SER A 47 -0.38 10.14 -8.95
N VAL A 48 -0.70 9.75 -7.71
CA VAL A 48 0.18 9.91 -6.54
C VAL A 48 1.45 9.08 -6.72
N SER A 49 1.32 7.84 -7.16
CA SER A 49 2.47 6.93 -7.37
C SER A 49 3.43 7.46 -8.44
N LEU A 50 2.92 7.98 -9.55
CA LEU A 50 3.76 8.55 -10.60
C LEU A 50 4.48 9.82 -10.14
N LYS A 51 3.80 10.69 -9.37
CA LYS A 51 4.42 11.85 -8.75
C LYS A 51 5.51 11.44 -7.75
N LEU A 52 5.22 10.47 -6.88
CA LEU A 52 6.19 9.94 -5.91
C LEU A 52 7.45 9.43 -6.61
N GLY A 53 7.29 8.61 -7.64
CA GLY A 53 8.44 8.07 -8.36
C GLY A 53 9.25 9.14 -9.10
N ASN A 54 8.59 10.17 -9.64
CA ASN A 54 9.28 11.31 -10.23
C ASN A 54 10.09 12.09 -9.19
N TYR A 55 9.54 12.32 -7.99
CA TYR A 55 10.28 12.96 -6.90
C TYR A 55 11.50 12.14 -6.47
N ILE A 56 11.34 10.83 -6.34
CA ILE A 56 12.46 9.93 -6.00
C ILE A 56 13.54 9.99 -7.08
N SER A 57 13.18 9.84 -8.35
CA SER A 57 14.14 9.82 -9.46
C SER A 57 14.89 11.15 -9.62
N ASN A 58 14.21 12.27 -9.37
CA ASN A 58 14.83 13.59 -9.44
C ASN A 58 15.75 13.86 -8.24
N SER A 59 15.37 13.41 -7.05
CA SER A 59 16.13 13.65 -5.82
C SER A 59 17.27 12.65 -5.60
N PHE A 60 17.11 11.44 -6.14
CA PHE A 60 18.03 10.31 -5.97
C PHE A 60 18.24 9.58 -7.31
N PRO A 61 19.03 10.16 -8.25
CA PRO A 61 19.20 9.60 -9.61
C PRO A 61 19.76 8.18 -9.64
N ASP A 62 20.48 7.78 -8.59
CA ASP A 62 21.06 6.43 -8.46
C ASP A 62 20.01 5.36 -8.05
N ILE A 63 18.80 5.78 -7.64
CA ILE A 63 17.74 4.87 -7.24
C ILE A 63 16.87 4.51 -8.44
N LYS A 64 16.79 3.23 -8.74
CA LYS A 64 15.88 2.70 -9.75
C LYS A 64 14.47 2.66 -9.20
N VAL A 65 13.53 3.37 -9.84
CA VAL A 65 12.10 3.28 -9.55
C VAL A 65 11.43 2.32 -10.53
N VAL A 66 10.76 1.32 -10.00
CA VAL A 66 9.95 0.34 -10.74
C VAL A 66 8.50 0.53 -10.33
N TYR A 67 7.58 0.46 -11.28
CA TYR A 67 6.15 0.51 -10.99
C TYR A 67 5.52 -0.84 -11.34
N THR A 68 4.53 -1.27 -10.56
CA THR A 68 3.73 -2.43 -10.93
C THR A 68 2.85 -2.10 -12.15
N ARG A 69 2.29 -0.90 -12.22
CA ARG A 69 1.61 -0.33 -13.39
C ARG A 69 1.93 1.16 -13.56
N LYS A 70 1.86 1.66 -14.80
CA LYS A 70 1.98 3.08 -15.15
C LYS A 70 0.77 3.62 -15.88
N GLU A 71 -0.21 2.75 -16.11
CA GLU A 71 -1.43 3.01 -16.87
C GLU A 71 -2.64 2.45 -16.11
N ASP A 72 -3.85 2.76 -16.58
CA ASP A 72 -5.09 2.22 -16.00
C ASP A 72 -5.33 0.79 -16.50
N VAL A 73 -4.54 -0.15 -15.99
CA VAL A 73 -4.64 -1.58 -16.26
C VAL A 73 -4.85 -2.35 -14.97
N PHE A 74 -5.64 -3.43 -15.05
CA PHE A 74 -5.82 -4.36 -13.92
C PHE A 74 -4.62 -5.28 -13.79
N LEU A 75 -4.06 -5.37 -12.59
CA LEU A 75 -3.04 -6.37 -12.24
C LEU A 75 -3.52 -7.18 -11.05
N GLU A 76 -3.40 -8.49 -11.16
CA GLU A 76 -3.64 -9.44 -10.07
C GLU A 76 -2.70 -9.18 -8.90
N LEU A 77 -3.14 -9.46 -7.66
CA LEU A 77 -2.31 -9.22 -6.47
C LEU A 77 -0.99 -10.02 -6.48
N ASN A 78 -1.04 -11.27 -6.96
CA ASN A 78 0.16 -12.08 -7.13
C ASN A 78 1.15 -11.50 -8.15
N GLU A 79 0.66 -10.86 -9.20
CA GLU A 79 1.52 -10.25 -10.22
C GLU A 79 2.26 -9.04 -9.67
N ARG A 80 1.62 -8.22 -8.83
CA ARG A 80 2.25 -7.07 -8.17
C ARG A 80 3.43 -7.52 -7.30
N THR A 81 3.23 -8.53 -6.46
CA THR A 81 4.30 -9.10 -5.64
C THR A 81 5.40 -9.75 -6.47
N ARG A 82 5.02 -10.42 -7.59
CA ARG A 82 5.99 -11.02 -8.52
C ARG A 82 6.88 -9.97 -9.17
N ILE A 83 6.33 -8.83 -9.58
CA ILE A 83 7.11 -7.71 -10.12
C ILE A 83 8.11 -7.21 -9.09
N ALA A 84 7.67 -7.00 -7.83
CA ALA A 84 8.53 -6.55 -6.75
C ALA A 84 9.68 -7.52 -6.49
N ASN A 85 9.36 -8.79 -6.30
CA ASN A 85 10.35 -9.84 -6.00
C ASN A 85 11.35 -10.04 -7.16
N LYS A 86 10.87 -10.05 -8.41
CA LYS A 86 11.75 -10.16 -9.60
C LYS A 86 12.66 -8.94 -9.80
N SER A 87 12.25 -7.80 -9.31
CA SER A 87 13.07 -6.57 -9.40
C SER A 87 14.20 -6.55 -8.39
N ASN A 88 14.27 -7.52 -7.46
CA ASN A 88 15.16 -7.50 -6.30
C ASN A 88 15.10 -6.15 -5.60
N ALA A 89 13.88 -5.67 -5.35
CA ALA A 89 13.67 -4.36 -4.77
C ALA A 89 14.09 -4.33 -3.30
N ASP A 90 14.58 -3.19 -2.86
CA ASP A 90 14.94 -2.94 -1.46
C ASP A 90 13.73 -2.49 -0.64
N ILE A 91 12.73 -1.89 -1.29
CA ILE A 91 11.49 -1.38 -0.68
C ILE A 91 10.32 -1.57 -1.64
N PHE A 92 9.16 -1.92 -1.08
CA PHE A 92 7.88 -1.96 -1.77
C PHE A 92 6.89 -1.00 -1.11
N ILE A 93 6.26 -0.13 -1.90
CA ILE A 93 5.28 0.86 -1.42
C ILE A 93 4.01 0.72 -2.25
N SER A 94 2.94 0.20 -1.64
CA SER A 94 1.61 0.19 -2.24
C SER A 94 0.84 1.46 -1.85
N VAL A 95 0.22 2.13 -2.83
CA VAL A 95 -0.44 3.43 -2.66
C VAL A 95 -1.93 3.28 -2.90
N HIS A 96 -2.72 3.66 -1.91
CA HIS A 96 -4.18 3.55 -1.85
C HIS A 96 -4.85 4.82 -1.32
N CYS A 97 -6.18 4.86 -1.38
CA CYS A 97 -7.00 5.90 -0.79
C CYS A 97 -8.23 5.27 -0.14
N ASP A 98 -8.29 5.31 1.17
CA ASP A 98 -9.28 4.65 2.00
C ASP A 98 -10.73 5.13 1.72
N GLY A 99 -11.67 4.30 2.07
CA GLY A 99 -13.09 4.60 2.11
C GLY A 99 -13.69 4.12 3.44
N PHE A 100 -14.59 4.91 4.00
CA PHE A 100 -15.26 4.54 5.24
C PHE A 100 -16.74 4.93 5.21
N THR A 101 -17.57 4.19 5.94
CA THR A 101 -19.02 4.46 6.03
C THR A 101 -19.33 5.82 6.67
N ASN A 102 -18.49 6.25 7.61
CA ASN A 102 -18.58 7.58 8.19
C ASN A 102 -17.82 8.59 7.32
N SER A 103 -18.54 9.44 6.62
CA SER A 103 -18.00 10.49 5.74
C SER A 103 -17.19 11.59 6.47
N LYS A 104 -17.13 11.55 7.81
CA LYS A 104 -16.27 12.44 8.59
C LYS A 104 -14.88 11.87 8.83
N ALA A 105 -14.59 10.63 8.44
CA ALA A 105 -13.26 10.05 8.53
C ALA A 105 -12.28 10.83 7.64
N TYR A 106 -11.08 11.16 8.17
CA TYR A 106 -10.06 11.91 7.43
C TYR A 106 -8.66 11.61 7.97
N GLY A 107 -7.64 11.93 7.18
CA GLY A 107 -6.24 11.76 7.49
C GLY A 107 -5.61 10.56 6.79
N ALA A 108 -4.30 10.42 6.90
CA ALA A 108 -3.52 9.34 6.27
C ALA A 108 -3.18 8.24 7.29
N SER A 109 -3.00 7.03 6.79
CA SER A 109 -2.55 5.86 7.56
C SER A 109 -1.45 5.13 6.81
N VAL A 110 -0.54 4.49 7.53
CA VAL A 110 0.42 3.57 6.93
C VAL A 110 0.25 2.20 7.55
N PHE A 111 0.18 1.19 6.71
CA PHE A 111 0.00 -0.19 7.14
C PHE A 111 1.24 -1.03 6.85
N VAL A 112 1.56 -1.92 7.78
CA VAL A 112 2.52 -3.01 7.60
C VAL A 112 1.81 -4.35 7.73
N MET A 113 2.46 -5.40 7.22
CA MET A 113 1.92 -6.75 7.35
C MET A 113 1.82 -7.17 8.81
N GLY A 114 0.69 -7.72 9.20
CA GLY A 114 0.48 -8.27 10.53
C GLY A 114 -0.99 -8.42 10.87
N MET A 115 -1.27 -9.12 11.98
CA MET A 115 -2.63 -9.27 12.49
C MET A 115 -2.94 -8.16 13.49
N SER A 116 -4.08 -7.54 13.31
CA SER A 116 -4.59 -6.52 14.23
C SER A 116 -5.77 -7.06 15.06
N LYS A 117 -5.80 -6.71 16.35
CA LYS A 117 -6.97 -6.95 17.20
C LYS A 117 -8.13 -5.99 16.88
N LEU A 118 -7.85 -4.90 16.15
CA LEU A 118 -8.87 -3.93 15.77
C LEU A 118 -9.59 -4.41 14.51
N LYS A 119 -10.89 -4.71 14.65
CA LYS A 119 -11.75 -5.13 13.53
C LYS A 119 -11.65 -4.16 12.33
N ALA A 120 -11.60 -2.85 12.59
CA ALA A 120 -11.51 -1.85 11.54
C ALA A 120 -10.29 -2.02 10.62
N ASN A 121 -9.14 -2.47 11.14
CA ASN A 121 -7.95 -2.72 10.32
C ASN A 121 -8.12 -3.98 9.47
N LEU A 122 -8.77 -5.02 10.02
CA LEU A 122 -9.12 -6.21 9.26
C LEU A 122 -10.12 -5.88 8.14
N ASP A 123 -11.13 -5.06 8.43
CA ASP A 123 -12.14 -4.65 7.45
C ASP A 123 -11.51 -3.91 6.24
N VAL A 124 -10.47 -3.09 6.48
CA VAL A 124 -9.68 -2.47 5.40
C VAL A 124 -8.99 -3.55 4.57
N ALA A 125 -8.24 -4.46 5.21
CA ALA A 125 -7.55 -5.52 4.48
C ALA A 125 -8.50 -6.43 3.68
N MET A 126 -9.67 -6.75 4.25
CA MET A 126 -10.70 -7.54 3.57
C MET A 126 -11.21 -6.83 2.30
N ARG A 127 -11.39 -5.51 2.37
CA ARG A 127 -11.82 -4.72 1.22
C ARG A 127 -10.77 -4.71 0.13
N GLU A 128 -9.50 -4.45 0.46
CA GLU A 128 -8.42 -4.41 -0.51
C GLU A 128 -8.12 -5.80 -1.11
N ASN A 129 -8.12 -6.84 -0.29
CA ASN A 129 -7.94 -8.21 -0.76
C ASN A 129 -9.12 -8.70 -1.62
N ALA A 130 -10.30 -8.04 -1.56
CA ALA A 130 -11.46 -8.40 -2.39
C ALA A 130 -11.21 -8.21 -3.89
N ALA A 131 -10.15 -7.50 -4.31
CA ALA A 131 -9.67 -7.46 -5.69
C ALA A 131 -9.45 -8.87 -6.29
N MET A 132 -9.14 -9.88 -5.46
CA MET A 132 -9.04 -11.29 -5.89
C MET A 132 -10.30 -11.80 -6.58
N TYR A 133 -11.48 -11.34 -6.19
CA TYR A 133 -12.72 -11.77 -6.83
C TYR A 133 -12.86 -11.34 -8.30
N LEU A 134 -12.06 -10.38 -8.72
CA LEU A 134 -12.00 -9.93 -10.11
C LEU A 134 -11.03 -10.77 -10.95
N GLU A 135 -10.29 -11.69 -10.33
CA GLU A 135 -9.30 -12.53 -10.99
C GLU A 135 -9.91 -13.85 -11.45
N ASP A 136 -9.52 -14.29 -12.64
CA ASP A 136 -9.94 -15.60 -13.13
C ASP A 136 -9.31 -16.71 -12.30
N ASN A 137 -10.12 -17.70 -11.91
CA ASN A 137 -9.68 -18.87 -11.13
C ASN A 137 -9.03 -18.51 -9.78
N TYR A 138 -9.46 -17.40 -9.13
CA TYR A 138 -8.86 -16.91 -7.90
C TYR A 138 -8.75 -17.99 -6.80
N LYS A 139 -9.77 -18.87 -6.64
CA LYS A 139 -9.74 -19.94 -5.63
C LYS A 139 -8.55 -20.88 -5.76
N GLN A 140 -8.16 -21.19 -7.00
CA GLN A 140 -7.00 -22.05 -7.27
C GLN A 140 -5.69 -21.27 -7.07
N LYS A 141 -5.64 -20.00 -7.50
CA LYS A 141 -4.46 -19.15 -7.36
C LYS A 141 -4.10 -18.82 -5.92
N TYR A 142 -5.08 -18.80 -5.03
CA TYR A 142 -4.93 -18.41 -3.64
C TYR A 142 -5.22 -19.55 -2.65
N ASP A 143 -5.11 -20.81 -3.11
CA ASP A 143 -5.25 -22.02 -2.28
C ASP A 143 -6.56 -22.03 -1.46
N GLY A 144 -7.66 -21.55 -2.05
CA GLY A 144 -8.96 -21.47 -1.41
C GLY A 144 -9.12 -20.32 -0.42
N PHE A 145 -8.15 -19.41 -0.30
CA PHE A 145 -8.29 -18.22 0.52
C PHE A 145 -9.52 -17.41 0.10
N ASP A 146 -10.38 -17.09 1.07
CA ASP A 146 -11.54 -16.24 0.87
C ASP A 146 -11.33 -14.87 1.54
N PRO A 147 -11.15 -13.78 0.77
CA PRO A 147 -10.93 -12.45 1.32
C PRO A 147 -12.09 -11.89 2.15
N LYS A 148 -13.28 -12.51 2.12
CA LYS A 148 -14.42 -12.12 2.97
C LYS A 148 -14.59 -12.95 4.22
N SER A 149 -13.86 -14.07 4.35
CA SER A 149 -13.89 -14.91 5.54
C SER A 149 -12.82 -14.50 6.54
N ALA A 150 -13.20 -14.11 7.74
CA ALA A 150 -12.25 -13.79 8.81
C ALA A 150 -11.36 -14.99 9.17
N GLU A 151 -11.89 -16.22 9.03
CA GLU A 151 -11.16 -17.47 9.27
C GLU A 151 -10.00 -17.65 8.30
N SER A 152 -10.16 -17.23 7.04
CA SER A 152 -9.08 -17.29 6.04
C SER A 152 -7.85 -16.49 6.45
N TYR A 153 -8.04 -15.45 7.26
CA TYR A 153 -6.93 -14.61 7.72
C TYR A 153 -6.11 -15.22 8.85
N ILE A 154 -6.56 -16.33 9.46
CA ILE A 154 -5.78 -17.03 10.49
C ILE A 154 -4.41 -17.46 9.94
N VAL A 155 -4.33 -17.84 8.67
CA VAL A 155 -3.07 -18.19 8.01
C VAL A 155 -2.02 -17.09 8.10
N PHE A 156 -2.44 -15.83 8.04
CA PHE A 156 -1.51 -14.70 8.15
C PHE A 156 -0.92 -14.53 9.55
N SER A 157 -1.62 -15.01 10.60
CA SER A 157 -1.09 -14.99 11.98
C SER A 157 0.08 -15.96 12.17
N LEU A 158 0.18 -16.96 11.30
CA LEU A 158 1.25 -17.96 11.32
C LEU A 158 2.43 -17.58 10.41
N MET A 159 2.27 -16.56 9.56
CA MET A 159 3.34 -16.09 8.69
C MET A 159 4.34 -15.25 9.49
N GLN A 160 5.60 -15.68 9.50
CA GLN A 160 6.68 -14.84 9.98
C GLN A 160 7.05 -13.80 8.91
N ASN A 161 7.00 -12.53 9.28
CA ASN A 161 7.45 -11.46 8.40
C ASN A 161 8.88 -11.09 8.76
N THR A 162 9.83 -11.60 7.99
CA THR A 162 11.28 -11.35 8.18
C THR A 162 11.63 -9.87 8.11
N TYR A 163 10.81 -9.07 7.44
CA TYR A 163 11.05 -7.64 7.20
C TYR A 163 10.14 -6.72 8.03
N LEU A 164 9.49 -7.27 9.06
CA LEU A 164 8.51 -6.48 9.84
C LEU A 164 9.14 -5.25 10.50
N ASP A 165 10.30 -5.39 11.13
CA ASP A 165 10.95 -4.28 11.83
C ASP A 165 11.35 -3.16 10.86
N GLN A 166 11.91 -3.52 9.70
CA GLN A 166 12.25 -2.52 8.66
C GLN A 166 11.00 -1.90 8.05
N SER A 167 9.93 -2.68 7.89
CA SER A 167 8.64 -2.16 7.41
C SER A 167 8.01 -1.18 8.39
N LEU A 168 8.07 -1.48 9.69
CA LEU A 168 7.60 -0.58 10.76
C LEU A 168 8.39 0.72 10.75
N GLN A 169 9.73 0.65 10.68
CA GLN A 169 10.57 1.83 10.62
C GLN A 169 10.27 2.70 9.39
N LEU A 170 10.11 2.09 8.21
CA LEU A 170 9.72 2.79 6.99
C LEU A 170 8.33 3.45 7.14
N ALA A 171 7.37 2.72 7.72
CA ALA A 171 6.02 3.21 7.94
C ALA A 171 5.99 4.41 8.89
N GLU A 172 6.79 4.38 9.97
CA GLU A 172 6.92 5.49 10.91
C GLU A 172 7.47 6.74 10.23
N TYR A 173 8.53 6.61 9.41
CA TYR A 173 9.07 7.75 8.66
C TYR A 173 8.04 8.35 7.69
N VAL A 174 7.29 7.53 6.97
CA VAL A 174 6.26 8.03 6.06
C VAL A 174 5.13 8.72 6.82
N GLU A 175 4.70 8.13 7.92
CA GLU A 175 3.65 8.67 8.79
C GLU A 175 4.04 10.02 9.39
N GLU A 176 5.27 10.15 9.90
CA GLU A 176 5.81 11.41 10.38
C GLU A 176 5.81 12.51 9.31
N GLN A 177 6.14 12.16 8.05
CA GLN A 177 6.12 13.15 6.96
C GLN A 177 4.69 13.58 6.61
N PHE A 178 3.69 12.71 6.72
CA PHE A 178 2.29 13.11 6.60
C PHE A 178 1.91 14.14 7.66
N ALA A 179 2.30 13.92 8.91
CA ALA A 179 2.00 14.84 10.01
C ALA A 179 2.75 16.16 9.89
N TYR A 180 4.08 16.11 9.75
CA TYR A 180 4.94 17.29 9.91
C TYR A 180 5.18 18.06 8.61
N LYS A 181 5.20 17.41 7.45
CA LYS A 181 5.46 18.08 6.17
C LYS A 181 4.20 18.32 5.36
N ALA A 182 3.35 17.32 5.24
CA ALA A 182 2.12 17.46 4.49
C ALA A 182 0.97 18.08 5.31
N ASN A 183 1.19 18.32 6.61
CA ASN A 183 0.19 18.84 7.56
C ASN A 183 -1.13 18.05 7.50
N ARG A 184 -0.99 16.72 7.34
CA ARG A 184 -2.12 15.80 7.29
C ARG A 184 -2.37 15.23 8.68
N LYS A 185 -3.63 14.98 9.01
CA LYS A 185 -3.93 14.22 10.23
C LYS A 185 -3.31 12.85 10.11
N SER A 186 -2.36 12.56 11.01
CA SER A 186 -1.86 11.22 11.21
C SER A 186 -2.93 10.33 11.84
N ARG A 187 -3.05 9.11 11.31
CA ARG A 187 -3.84 8.03 11.90
C ARG A 187 -2.96 6.90 12.41
N GLY A 188 -1.65 7.12 12.36
CA GLY A 188 -0.60 6.23 12.87
C GLY A 188 -0.28 5.06 11.95
N VAL A 189 0.78 4.36 12.34
CA VAL A 189 1.16 3.07 11.75
C VAL A 189 0.24 1.98 12.30
N LYS A 190 -0.22 1.10 11.43
CA LYS A 190 -1.16 0.03 11.73
C LYS A 190 -0.68 -1.30 11.17
N GLN A 191 -1.22 -2.38 11.71
CA GLN A 191 -1.02 -3.71 11.15
C GLN A 191 -2.31 -4.24 10.57
N ALA A 192 -2.24 -4.85 9.38
CA ALA A 192 -3.34 -5.56 8.79
C ALA A 192 -2.85 -6.61 7.77
N PRO A 193 -3.61 -7.68 7.52
CA PRO A 193 -3.20 -8.79 6.68
C PRO A 193 -3.49 -8.52 5.20
N PHE A 194 -2.84 -7.51 4.63
CA PHE A 194 -2.93 -7.25 3.19
C PHE A 194 -2.13 -8.27 2.39
N TYR A 195 -2.77 -8.88 1.43
CA TYR A 195 -2.13 -9.91 0.61
C TYR A 195 -0.93 -9.35 -0.17
N VAL A 196 -1.08 -8.17 -0.75
CA VAL A 196 -0.07 -7.54 -1.62
C VAL A 196 1.27 -7.27 -0.92
N ILE A 197 1.27 -7.01 0.40
CA ILE A 197 2.50 -6.82 1.18
C ILE A 197 2.94 -8.05 1.96
N SER A 198 2.14 -9.13 1.97
CA SER A 198 2.44 -10.35 2.71
C SER A 198 3.41 -11.29 1.98
N ARG A 199 3.54 -11.16 0.67
CA ARG A 199 4.31 -12.05 -0.21
C ARG A 199 5.53 -11.38 -0.83
N THR A 200 5.91 -10.22 -0.34
CA THR A 200 7.11 -9.50 -0.77
C THR A 200 8.34 -9.96 0.00
N ASN A 201 9.49 -9.98 -0.66
CA ASN A 201 10.78 -10.38 -0.09
C ASN A 201 11.64 -9.17 0.29
N MET A 202 11.00 -8.08 0.71
CA MET A 202 11.62 -6.82 1.13
C MET A 202 10.72 -6.08 2.12
N PRO A 203 11.24 -5.05 2.84
CA PRO A 203 10.40 -4.13 3.61
C PRO A 203 9.28 -3.55 2.78
N SER A 204 8.04 -3.63 3.29
CA SER A 204 6.85 -3.34 2.51
C SER A 204 5.79 -2.63 3.34
N ILE A 205 5.21 -1.57 2.76
CA ILE A 205 4.14 -0.80 3.36
C ILE A 205 2.98 -0.60 2.40
N LEU A 206 1.79 -0.40 2.94
CA LEU A 206 0.62 0.10 2.21
C LEU A 206 0.22 1.44 2.82
N VAL A 207 0.10 2.44 1.96
CA VAL A 207 -0.16 3.83 2.33
C VAL A 207 -1.57 4.21 1.91
N GLU A 208 -2.40 4.57 2.88
CA GLU A 208 -3.70 5.17 2.68
C GLU A 208 -3.56 6.70 2.72
N CYS A 209 -3.59 7.34 1.56
CA CYS A 209 -3.31 8.77 1.43
C CYS A 209 -4.40 9.67 2.01
N GLY A 210 -5.61 9.15 2.21
CA GLY A 210 -6.77 9.86 2.74
C GLY A 210 -8.07 9.11 2.44
N PHE A 211 -9.21 9.69 2.79
CA PHE A 211 -10.53 9.07 2.66
C PHE A 211 -11.34 9.68 1.51
N LEU A 212 -11.49 8.96 0.41
CA LEU A 212 -12.29 9.43 -0.74
C LEU A 212 -13.79 9.57 -0.43
N THR A 213 -14.27 8.93 0.62
CA THR A 213 -15.65 9.07 1.10
C THR A 213 -15.90 10.33 1.94
N ASN A 214 -14.84 11.11 2.23
CA ASN A 214 -14.94 12.42 2.86
C ASN A 214 -14.81 13.51 1.79
N PRO A 215 -15.80 14.42 1.65
CA PRO A 215 -15.76 15.45 0.60
C PRO A 215 -14.51 16.32 0.60
N LYS A 216 -14.01 16.73 1.76
CA LYS A 216 -12.81 17.58 1.87
C LYS A 216 -11.53 16.83 1.54
N GLU A 217 -11.45 15.56 1.91
CA GLU A 217 -10.32 14.69 1.57
C GLU A 217 -10.30 14.39 0.07
N GLU A 218 -11.47 14.10 -0.50
CA GLU A 218 -11.63 13.88 -1.93
C GLU A 218 -11.19 15.13 -2.71
N ASP A 219 -11.62 16.36 -2.31
CA ASP A 219 -11.17 17.60 -2.94
C ASP A 219 -9.65 17.80 -2.88
N TYR A 220 -9.01 17.36 -1.81
CA TYR A 220 -7.55 17.44 -1.65
C TYR A 220 -6.80 16.43 -2.53
N LEU A 221 -7.38 15.25 -2.76
CA LEU A 221 -6.74 14.13 -3.45
C LEU A 221 -6.91 14.19 -4.98
N GLN A 222 -7.93 14.91 -5.50
CA GLN A 222 -8.21 15.06 -6.94
C GLN A 222 -7.23 16.02 -7.62
#